data_242ee585097200eba7a7df6ba4d5259b
#
_entry.id   242ee585097200eba7a7df6ba4d5259b
#
_cell.length_a   1.000
_cell.length_b   1.000
_cell.length_c   1.000
_cell.angle_alpha   90.00
_cell.angle_beta   90.00
_cell.angle_gamma   90.00
#
_symmetry.space_group_name_H-M   'P 1'
#
loop_
_entity.id
_entity.type
_entity.pdbx_description
1 polymer ?
#
loop_
_entity_poly.entity_id
_entity_poly.type
_entity_poly.pdbx_seq_one_letter_code
_entity_poly.pdbx_strand_id
1 'polypeptide(L)'
;GTNQNLGWTHTVNYPDKTDIFQLQMAKNSKLKYIVDDEILTLDKFRGKAFIKILGIPIKVSKRYYRSIYGPTLKNKNGVYSVRTPSLFKIRALEQWWKMNKSKTFEEFYEILKMNEIPGFNFGYADKNDNIFYISNGIIPVRNEKYNWKRVVPGNTRETLWTEYHKTEELPQVLNPESGYLYNANNTPFKSTSTNEN
;
A
#
# COMPACT_ATOMS: atom_id res chain seq x y z
N GLY A 1 -10.60 15.90 7.90
CA GLY A 1 -10.69 16.14 9.34
C GLY A 1 -10.35 17.58 9.70
N THR A 2 -10.84 18.02 10.85
CA THR A 2 -10.53 19.36 11.37
C THR A 2 -10.64 19.38 12.90
N ASN A 3 -9.89 20.28 13.52
CA ASN A 3 -9.98 20.60 14.95
C ASN A 3 -9.72 22.11 15.15
N GLN A 4 -9.50 22.55 16.40
CA GLN A 4 -9.28 23.97 16.70
C GLN A 4 -7.97 24.55 16.14
N ASN A 5 -7.02 23.73 15.73
CA ASN A 5 -5.67 24.13 15.35
C ASN A 5 -5.41 23.98 13.86
N LEU A 6 -6.01 22.96 13.22
CA LEU A 6 -5.69 22.55 11.85
C LEU A 6 -6.86 21.87 11.14
N GLY A 7 -6.76 21.83 9.81
CA GLY A 7 -7.62 21.07 8.94
C GLY A 7 -6.79 20.23 7.98
N TRP A 8 -7.30 19.06 7.61
CA TRP A 8 -6.67 18.21 6.60
C TRP A 8 -7.72 17.49 5.75
N THR A 9 -7.34 17.16 4.55
CA THR A 9 -8.14 16.36 3.62
C THR A 9 -7.28 15.31 2.97
N HIS A 10 -7.91 14.30 2.37
CA HIS A 10 -7.17 13.31 1.58
C HIS A 10 -7.99 12.84 0.38
N THR A 11 -7.26 12.49 -0.67
CA THR A 11 -7.80 11.93 -1.91
C THR A 11 -6.99 10.72 -2.33
N VAL A 12 -7.56 9.86 -3.18
CA VAL A 12 -6.85 8.69 -3.71
C VAL A 12 -5.63 9.12 -4.52
N ASN A 13 -4.49 8.48 -4.28
CA ASN A 13 -3.31 8.56 -5.14
C ASN A 13 -3.06 7.26 -5.91
N TYR A 14 -2.26 7.31 -6.96
CA TYR A 14 -2.04 6.21 -7.88
C TYR A 14 -0.59 5.74 -8.01
N PRO A 15 0.27 5.78 -6.97
CA PRO A 15 1.58 5.17 -7.11
C PRO A 15 1.43 3.65 -7.30
N ASP A 16 2.24 3.09 -8.18
CA ASP A 16 2.30 1.64 -8.35
C ASP A 16 2.97 1.00 -7.13
N LYS A 17 2.20 0.27 -6.33
CA LYS A 17 2.62 -0.34 -5.06
C LYS A 17 2.14 -1.78 -4.89
N THR A 18 1.63 -2.38 -5.97
CA THR A 18 1.10 -3.74 -5.92
C THR A 18 1.70 -4.57 -7.04
N ASP A 19 2.36 -5.66 -6.67
CA ASP A 19 3.05 -6.54 -7.62
C ASP A 19 2.47 -7.94 -7.65
N ILE A 20 2.60 -8.57 -8.82
CA ILE A 20 2.17 -9.95 -9.06
C ILE A 20 3.40 -10.79 -9.39
N PHE A 21 3.55 -11.88 -8.66
CA PHE A 21 4.68 -12.81 -8.76
C PHE A 21 4.21 -14.15 -9.32
N GLN A 22 4.82 -14.62 -10.39
CA GLN A 22 4.56 -15.95 -10.92
C GLN A 22 5.45 -16.97 -10.21
N LEU A 23 4.85 -17.86 -9.41
CA LEU A 23 5.58 -18.87 -8.68
C LEU A 23 6.01 -20.04 -9.59
N GLN A 24 7.23 -20.49 -9.42
CA GLN A 24 7.73 -21.72 -10.00
C GLN A 24 7.41 -22.89 -9.09
N MET A 25 6.43 -23.70 -9.47
CA MET A 25 6.05 -24.87 -8.67
C MET A 25 7.07 -26.01 -8.81
N ALA A 26 7.35 -26.70 -7.69
CA ALA A 26 8.19 -27.89 -7.72
C ALA A 26 7.48 -29.04 -8.45
N LYS A 27 8.26 -29.89 -9.14
CA LYS A 27 7.72 -31.05 -9.87
C LYS A 27 6.84 -31.92 -8.96
N ASN A 28 5.74 -32.38 -9.49
CA ASN A 28 4.79 -33.29 -8.82
C ASN A 28 4.20 -32.76 -7.50
N SER A 29 4.23 -31.46 -7.26
CA SER A 29 3.67 -30.85 -6.06
C SER A 29 2.66 -29.74 -6.40
N LYS A 30 1.53 -29.75 -5.67
CA LYS A 30 0.53 -28.69 -5.72
C LYS A 30 0.74 -27.61 -4.68
N LEU A 31 1.69 -27.80 -3.74
CA LEU A 31 1.91 -26.91 -2.61
C LEU A 31 3.36 -26.44 -2.47
N LYS A 32 4.32 -27.12 -3.07
CA LYS A 32 5.73 -26.75 -3.00
C LYS A 32 6.12 -25.87 -4.19
N TYR A 33 6.90 -24.84 -3.95
CA TYR A 33 7.42 -23.92 -4.96
C TYR A 33 8.90 -23.63 -4.68
N ILE A 34 9.61 -23.13 -5.68
CA ILE A 34 11.06 -22.95 -5.66
C ILE A 34 11.35 -21.45 -5.55
N VAL A 35 12.31 -21.09 -4.69
CA VAL A 35 12.87 -19.75 -4.57
C VAL A 35 14.37 -19.87 -4.32
N ASP A 36 15.21 -19.35 -5.22
CA ASP A 36 16.67 -19.41 -5.15
C ASP A 36 17.19 -20.82 -4.77
N ASP A 37 16.74 -21.83 -5.50
CA ASP A 37 17.05 -23.26 -5.28
C ASP A 37 16.49 -23.91 -4.00
N GLU A 38 15.81 -23.15 -3.15
CA GLU A 38 15.10 -23.69 -1.99
C GLU A 38 13.68 -24.12 -2.35
N ILE A 39 13.24 -25.23 -1.77
CA ILE A 39 11.87 -25.71 -1.88
C ILE A 39 11.07 -25.23 -0.67
N LEU A 40 10.18 -24.28 -0.90
CA LEU A 40 9.25 -23.77 0.09
C LEU A 40 7.86 -24.37 -0.06
N THR A 41 7.05 -24.29 1.00
CA THR A 41 5.68 -24.81 1.00
C THR A 41 4.69 -23.66 1.18
N LEU A 42 3.64 -23.64 0.36
CA LEU A 42 2.52 -22.68 0.51
C LEU A 42 1.78 -22.93 1.82
N ASP A 43 1.60 -21.90 2.62
CA ASP A 43 0.66 -21.93 3.73
C ASP A 43 -0.76 -22.15 3.20
N LYS A 44 -1.53 -22.96 3.91
CA LYS A 44 -2.92 -23.26 3.55
C LYS A 44 -3.87 -22.83 4.64
N PHE A 45 -4.82 -21.99 4.29
CA PHE A 45 -5.88 -21.50 5.16
C PHE A 45 -7.25 -21.98 4.67
N ARG A 46 -8.20 -22.11 5.56
CA ARG A 46 -9.59 -22.39 5.23
C ARG A 46 -10.48 -21.27 5.75
N GLY A 47 -11.05 -20.51 4.85
CA GLY A 47 -12.12 -19.56 5.16
C GLY A 47 -13.46 -20.27 5.15
N LYS A 48 -14.35 -19.89 6.05
CA LYS A 48 -15.73 -20.35 6.14
C LYS A 48 -16.63 -19.13 6.07
N ALA A 49 -17.70 -19.22 5.29
CA ALA A 49 -18.73 -18.19 5.21
C ALA A 49 -20.11 -18.88 5.18
N PHE A 50 -21.14 -18.15 5.55
CA PHE A 50 -22.51 -18.58 5.35
C PHE A 50 -23.14 -17.70 4.26
N ILE A 51 -23.70 -18.32 3.23
CA ILE A 51 -24.50 -17.64 2.21
C ILE A 51 -25.95 -18.05 2.39
N LYS A 52 -26.87 -17.10 2.34
CA LYS A 52 -28.30 -17.41 2.37
C LYS A 52 -28.80 -17.68 0.95
N ILE A 53 -29.36 -18.87 0.74
CA ILE A 53 -30.07 -19.25 -0.50
C ILE A 53 -31.51 -19.51 -0.10
N LEU A 54 -32.46 -18.77 -0.68
CA LEU A 54 -33.89 -18.82 -0.32
C LEU A 54 -34.13 -18.72 1.20
N GLY A 55 -33.36 -17.86 1.90
CA GLY A 55 -33.46 -17.69 3.34
C GLY A 55 -32.69 -18.71 4.20
N ILE A 56 -32.23 -19.82 3.62
CA ILE A 56 -31.54 -20.89 4.32
C ILE A 56 -30.02 -20.62 4.34
N PRO A 57 -29.38 -20.58 5.53
CA PRO A 57 -27.94 -20.38 5.61
C PRO A 57 -27.18 -21.66 5.21
N ILE A 58 -26.44 -21.58 4.11
CA ILE A 58 -25.58 -22.67 3.63
C ILE A 58 -24.14 -22.32 3.94
N LYS A 59 -23.46 -23.22 4.64
CA LYS A 59 -22.03 -23.08 4.95
C LYS A 59 -21.18 -23.43 3.73
N VAL A 60 -20.41 -22.45 3.25
CA VAL A 60 -19.41 -22.63 2.21
C VAL A 60 -18.02 -22.50 2.82
N SER A 61 -17.08 -23.26 2.30
CA SER A 61 -15.66 -23.13 2.70
C SER A 61 -14.75 -23.08 1.49
N LYS A 62 -13.79 -22.17 1.52
CA LYS A 62 -12.78 -21.99 0.47
C LYS A 62 -11.38 -22.14 1.03
N ARG A 63 -10.50 -22.78 0.28
CA ARG A 63 -9.08 -22.85 0.62
C ARG A 63 -8.37 -21.62 0.04
N TYR A 64 -7.50 -21.03 0.85
CA TYR A 64 -6.62 -19.92 0.50
C TYR A 64 -5.18 -20.36 0.70
N TYR A 65 -4.30 -19.78 -0.08
CA TYR A 65 -2.87 -20.08 -0.03
C TYR A 65 -2.09 -18.79 0.14
N ARG A 66 -0.90 -18.90 0.74
CA ARG A 66 0.05 -17.79 0.87
C ARG A 66 1.46 -18.32 0.64
N SER A 67 2.24 -17.58 -0.13
CA SER A 67 3.69 -17.74 -0.28
C SER A 67 4.44 -16.67 0.51
N ILE A 68 5.78 -16.68 0.44
CA ILE A 68 6.58 -15.56 0.98
C ILE A 68 6.27 -14.21 0.31
N TYR A 69 5.76 -14.22 -0.93
CA TYR A 69 5.38 -13.00 -1.65
C TYR A 69 4.01 -12.46 -1.22
N GLY A 70 3.11 -13.30 -0.68
CA GLY A 70 1.79 -12.88 -0.23
C GLY A 70 0.67 -13.88 -0.57
N PRO A 71 -0.60 -13.44 -0.50
CA PRO A 71 -1.75 -14.24 -0.91
C PRO A 71 -1.56 -14.81 -2.30
N THR A 72 -1.91 -16.09 -2.47
CA THR A 72 -1.60 -16.85 -3.67
C THR A 72 -2.86 -17.41 -4.31
N LEU A 73 -3.00 -17.17 -5.60
CA LEU A 73 -4.05 -17.68 -6.47
C LEU A 73 -3.51 -18.77 -7.38
N LYS A 74 -4.30 -19.82 -7.56
CA LYS A 74 -4.02 -20.91 -8.49
C LYS A 74 -5.11 -20.95 -9.54
N ASN A 75 -4.74 -20.94 -10.80
CA ASN A 75 -5.63 -21.05 -11.93
C ASN A 75 -5.01 -21.89 -13.06
N LYS A 76 -5.70 -22.00 -14.18
CA LYS A 76 -5.24 -22.78 -15.35
C LYS A 76 -3.96 -22.23 -16.00
N ASN A 77 -3.65 -20.95 -15.78
CA ASN A 77 -2.49 -20.28 -16.38
C ASN A 77 -1.25 -20.32 -15.46
N GLY A 78 -1.39 -20.78 -14.20
CA GLY A 78 -0.29 -20.88 -13.27
C GLY A 78 -0.67 -20.56 -11.82
N VAL A 79 0.38 -20.32 -11.03
CA VAL A 79 0.26 -19.97 -9.61
C VAL A 79 0.87 -18.59 -9.42
N TYR A 80 0.09 -17.67 -8.90
CA TYR A 80 0.47 -16.25 -8.78
C TYR A 80 0.26 -15.77 -7.35
N SER A 81 1.23 -15.05 -6.83
CA SER A 81 1.11 -14.34 -5.55
C SER A 81 0.96 -12.85 -5.78
N VAL A 82 0.22 -12.18 -4.91
CA VAL A 82 0.04 -10.73 -4.93
C VAL A 82 0.68 -10.17 -3.67
N ARG A 83 1.47 -9.09 -3.83
CA ARG A 83 2.02 -8.34 -2.71
C ARG A 83 1.62 -6.89 -2.81
N THR A 84 1.06 -6.38 -1.73
CA THR A 84 0.78 -4.96 -1.55
C THR A 84 1.14 -4.58 -0.11
N PRO A 85 1.74 -3.41 0.13
CA PRO A 85 2.18 -3.01 1.47
C PRO A 85 1.05 -2.98 2.50
N SER A 86 -0.17 -2.68 2.07
CA SER A 86 -1.34 -2.56 2.94
C SER A 86 -1.86 -3.88 3.52
N LEU A 87 -1.42 -5.04 3.00
CA LEU A 87 -1.92 -6.36 3.46
C LEU A 87 -1.67 -6.63 4.95
N PHE A 88 -0.67 -5.97 5.56
CA PHE A 88 -0.27 -6.20 6.94
C PHE A 88 -0.49 -4.98 7.83
N LYS A 89 -1.21 -3.96 7.33
CA LYS A 89 -1.49 -2.70 8.02
C LYS A 89 -2.91 -2.72 8.58
N ILE A 90 -3.02 -2.68 9.91
CA ILE A 90 -4.31 -2.78 10.61
C ILE A 90 -4.64 -1.57 11.48
N ARG A 91 -3.69 -0.62 11.62
CA ARG A 91 -3.81 0.54 12.52
C ARG A 91 -4.25 1.83 11.80
N ALA A 92 -4.85 1.73 10.61
CA ALA A 92 -5.29 2.91 9.85
C ALA A 92 -6.25 3.81 10.64
N LEU A 93 -7.21 3.21 11.38
CA LEU A 93 -8.14 3.96 12.23
C LEU A 93 -7.41 4.70 13.36
N GLU A 94 -6.36 4.11 13.94
CA GLU A 94 -5.54 4.76 14.95
C GLU A 94 -4.77 5.96 14.35
N GLN A 95 -4.23 5.80 13.14
CA GLN A 95 -3.55 6.90 12.45
C GLN A 95 -4.51 8.06 12.19
N TRP A 96 -5.70 7.81 11.63
CA TRP A 96 -6.72 8.85 11.44
C TRP A 96 -7.15 9.50 12.75
N TRP A 97 -7.31 8.71 13.81
CA TRP A 97 -7.62 9.25 15.14
C TRP A 97 -6.56 10.21 15.63
N LYS A 98 -5.28 9.82 15.53
CA LYS A 98 -4.16 10.66 15.93
C LYS A 98 -4.07 11.93 15.09
N MET A 99 -4.26 11.84 13.78
CA MET A 99 -4.30 13.01 12.87
C MET A 99 -5.38 14.03 13.30
N ASN A 100 -6.56 13.57 13.70
CA ASN A 100 -7.62 14.43 14.22
C ASN A 100 -7.31 15.06 15.59
N LYS A 101 -6.31 14.55 16.31
CA LYS A 101 -5.89 15.03 17.63
C LYS A 101 -4.62 15.86 17.60
N SER A 102 -3.91 15.89 16.48
CA SER A 102 -2.70 16.69 16.31
C SER A 102 -2.99 18.18 16.46
N LYS A 103 -2.03 18.93 16.95
CA LYS A 103 -2.14 20.37 17.26
C LYS A 103 -1.20 21.22 16.42
N THR A 104 -0.14 20.63 15.89
CA THR A 104 0.88 21.29 15.09
C THR A 104 1.20 20.51 13.83
N PHE A 105 1.90 21.15 12.88
CA PHE A 105 2.37 20.50 11.66
C PHE A 105 3.31 19.34 11.98
N GLU A 106 4.23 19.52 12.92
CA GLU A 106 5.21 18.50 13.31
C GLU A 106 4.52 17.24 13.85
N GLU A 107 3.53 17.42 14.75
CA GLU A 107 2.74 16.29 15.27
C GLU A 107 2.00 15.58 14.13
N PHE A 108 1.38 16.32 13.23
CA PHE A 108 0.66 15.75 12.07
C PHE A 108 1.62 14.97 11.16
N TYR A 109 2.78 15.55 10.86
CA TYR A 109 3.79 14.94 9.99
C TYR A 109 4.37 13.66 10.60
N GLU A 110 4.68 13.65 11.90
CA GLU A 110 5.12 12.43 12.59
C GLU A 110 4.04 11.32 12.57
N ILE A 111 2.76 11.70 12.64
CA ILE A 111 1.67 10.73 12.51
C ILE A 111 1.58 10.17 11.07
N LEU A 112 1.87 10.95 10.04
CA LEU A 112 1.94 10.45 8.67
C LEU A 112 3.01 9.36 8.50
N LYS A 113 4.13 9.45 9.21
CA LYS A 113 5.21 8.44 9.20
C LYS A 113 4.80 7.08 9.77
N MET A 114 3.66 6.99 10.48
CA MET A 114 3.13 5.68 10.89
C MET A 114 2.86 4.77 9.70
N ASN A 115 2.57 5.33 8.52
CA ASN A 115 2.34 4.59 7.27
C ASN A 115 1.38 3.40 7.42
N GLU A 116 0.33 3.56 8.22
CA GLU A 116 -0.74 2.56 8.40
C GLU A 116 -1.86 2.75 7.37
N ILE A 117 -1.97 3.94 6.80
CA ILE A 117 -2.89 4.28 5.72
C ILE A 117 -2.19 3.96 4.39
N PRO A 118 -2.77 3.13 3.53
CA PRO A 118 -2.04 2.50 2.41
C PRO A 118 -1.55 3.47 1.32
N GLY A 119 -2.18 4.62 1.17
CA GLY A 119 -1.73 5.64 0.23
C GLY A 119 -2.84 6.61 -0.15
N PHE A 120 -2.59 7.90 0.12
CA PHE A 120 -3.45 9.02 -0.22
C PHE A 120 -2.62 10.26 -0.48
N ASN A 121 -3.16 11.16 -1.29
CA ASN A 121 -2.72 12.54 -1.29
C ASN A 121 -3.29 13.22 -0.05
N PHE A 122 -2.49 13.91 0.72
CA PHE A 122 -2.95 14.72 1.85
C PHE A 122 -2.74 16.20 1.56
N GLY A 123 -3.77 16.99 1.83
CA GLY A 123 -3.69 18.43 1.97
C GLY A 123 -3.89 18.81 3.44
N TYR A 124 -3.12 19.76 3.92
CA TYR A 124 -3.11 20.24 5.30
C TYR A 124 -3.03 21.75 5.35
N ALA A 125 -3.68 22.36 6.32
CA ALA A 125 -3.51 23.76 6.68
C ALA A 125 -3.70 23.93 8.20
N ASP A 126 -2.99 24.89 8.82
CA ASP A 126 -3.13 25.18 10.23
C ASP A 126 -3.28 26.67 10.55
N LYS A 127 -3.55 27.00 11.80
CA LYS A 127 -3.71 28.36 12.29
C LYS A 127 -2.40 29.19 12.35
N ASN A 128 -1.27 28.55 12.07
CA ASN A 128 0.06 29.18 12.02
C ASN A 128 0.48 29.46 10.55
N ASP A 129 -0.50 29.51 9.65
CA ASP A 129 -0.34 29.78 8.21
C ASP A 129 0.47 28.72 7.45
N ASN A 130 0.65 27.51 8.03
CA ASN A 130 1.24 26.42 7.28
C ASN A 130 0.23 25.80 6.35
N ILE A 131 0.64 25.57 5.09
CA ILE A 131 -0.04 24.73 4.13
C ILE A 131 0.91 23.65 3.64
N PHE A 132 0.42 22.41 3.53
CA PHE A 132 1.26 21.27 3.17
C PHE A 132 0.52 20.29 2.28
N TYR A 133 1.25 19.72 1.33
CA TYR A 133 0.81 18.61 0.48
C TYR A 133 1.82 17.49 0.52
N ILE A 134 1.32 16.26 0.52
CA ILE A 134 2.14 15.06 0.32
C ILE A 134 1.35 13.99 -0.42
N SER A 135 2.00 13.34 -1.39
CA SER A 135 1.51 12.07 -1.95
C SER A 135 2.02 10.92 -1.10
N ASN A 136 1.37 10.71 0.07
CA ASN A 136 1.80 9.73 1.06
C ASN A 136 1.45 8.30 0.66
N GLY A 137 2.28 7.35 1.08
CA GLY A 137 2.01 5.93 0.87
C GLY A 137 3.19 5.04 1.22
N ILE A 138 2.92 3.76 1.31
CA ILE A 138 3.94 2.75 1.54
C ILE A 138 4.45 2.31 0.16
N ILE A 139 5.49 2.96 -0.33
CA ILE A 139 6.05 2.73 -1.66
C ILE A 139 7.23 1.77 -1.52
N PRO A 140 7.18 0.57 -2.15
CA PRO A 140 8.26 -0.39 -2.05
C PRO A 140 9.50 0.07 -2.81
N VAL A 141 10.68 -0.18 -2.24
CA VAL A 141 11.96 -0.12 -2.95
C VAL A 141 12.06 -1.38 -3.80
N ARG A 142 12.15 -1.22 -5.11
CA ARG A 142 12.15 -2.32 -6.08
C ARG A 142 13.49 -2.43 -6.78
N ASN A 143 13.93 -3.66 -7.07
CA ASN A 143 15.12 -3.91 -7.86
C ASN A 143 14.87 -3.51 -9.33
N GLU A 144 15.63 -2.55 -9.82
CA GLU A 144 15.49 -1.95 -11.16
C GLU A 144 15.76 -2.94 -12.32
N LYS A 145 16.36 -4.08 -12.04
CA LYS A 145 16.59 -5.17 -13.00
C LYS A 145 15.29 -5.72 -13.61
N TYR A 146 14.14 -5.55 -12.91
CA TYR A 146 12.85 -6.12 -13.29
C TYR A 146 11.87 -5.08 -13.79
N ASN A 147 11.01 -5.48 -14.72
CA ASN A 147 9.92 -4.64 -15.20
C ASN A 147 8.68 -4.82 -14.30
N TRP A 148 8.53 -3.96 -13.33
CA TRP A 148 7.46 -3.99 -12.33
C TRP A 148 6.06 -3.63 -12.86
N LYS A 149 5.96 -3.15 -14.11
CA LYS A 149 4.66 -2.97 -14.78
C LYS A 149 4.06 -4.29 -15.28
N ARG A 150 4.74 -5.42 -15.06
CA ARG A 150 4.33 -6.75 -15.49
C ARG A 150 4.41 -7.73 -14.32
N VAL A 151 3.94 -8.95 -14.56
CA VAL A 151 4.17 -10.08 -13.65
C VAL A 151 5.67 -10.34 -13.59
N VAL A 152 6.21 -10.37 -12.37
CA VAL A 152 7.63 -10.62 -12.11
C VAL A 152 7.88 -12.06 -11.66
N PRO A 153 9.12 -12.58 -11.75
CA PRO A 153 9.47 -13.90 -11.26
C PRO A 153 9.17 -14.03 -9.75
N GLY A 154 8.51 -15.10 -9.36
CA GLY A 154 8.26 -15.49 -7.98
C GLY A 154 9.09 -16.71 -7.56
N ASN A 155 10.31 -16.81 -8.11
CA ASN A 155 11.28 -17.89 -7.84
C ASN A 155 12.65 -17.36 -7.41
N THR A 156 12.75 -16.07 -7.08
CA THR A 156 13.97 -15.45 -6.56
C THR A 156 13.65 -14.37 -5.53
N ARG A 157 14.47 -14.25 -4.48
CA ARG A 157 14.35 -13.20 -3.48
C ARG A 157 14.71 -11.80 -4.01
N GLU A 158 15.37 -11.69 -5.15
CA GLU A 158 15.64 -10.39 -5.79
C GLU A 158 14.38 -9.60 -6.10
N THR A 159 13.23 -10.26 -6.30
CA THR A 159 11.93 -9.62 -6.50
C THR A 159 11.12 -9.45 -5.22
N LEU A 160 11.56 -10.04 -4.11
CA LEU A 160 10.89 -9.92 -2.83
C LEU A 160 11.31 -8.61 -2.15
N TRP A 161 10.60 -7.53 -2.45
CA TRP A 161 10.85 -6.27 -1.76
C TRP A 161 10.35 -6.32 -0.30
N THR A 162 11.19 -5.82 0.61
CA THR A 162 10.94 -5.74 2.07
C THR A 162 11.17 -4.34 2.61
N GLU A 163 11.78 -3.47 1.80
CA GLU A 163 12.09 -2.09 2.13
C GLU A 163 11.10 -1.13 1.45
N TYR A 164 10.93 0.03 2.07
CA TYR A 164 10.01 1.06 1.62
C TYR A 164 10.68 2.42 1.65
N HIS A 165 10.29 3.28 0.72
CA HIS A 165 10.69 4.69 0.75
C HIS A 165 10.21 5.35 2.04
N LYS A 166 11.06 6.19 2.60
CA LYS A 166 10.72 7.00 3.77
C LYS A 166 9.73 8.08 3.39
N THR A 167 8.94 8.56 4.36
CA THR A 167 7.96 9.64 4.13
C THR A 167 8.61 10.91 3.58
N GLU A 168 9.85 11.19 4.02
CA GLU A 168 10.65 12.34 3.58
C GLU A 168 11.07 12.28 2.10
N GLU A 169 11.12 11.08 1.52
CA GLU A 169 11.49 10.85 0.11
C GLU A 169 10.29 10.96 -0.83
N LEU A 170 9.07 11.02 -0.27
CA LEU A 170 7.85 11.06 -1.08
C LEU A 170 7.59 12.47 -1.61
N PRO A 171 6.94 12.61 -2.78
CA PRO A 171 6.58 13.91 -3.32
C PRO A 171 5.75 14.71 -2.33
N GLN A 172 6.29 15.86 -1.90
CA GLN A 172 5.68 16.72 -0.89
C GLN A 172 6.15 18.17 -1.03
N VAL A 173 5.35 19.10 -0.55
CA VAL A 173 5.68 20.51 -0.51
C VAL A 173 5.05 21.16 0.73
N LEU A 174 5.85 21.95 1.45
CA LEU A 174 5.44 22.73 2.61
C LEU A 174 5.61 24.21 2.28
N ASN A 175 4.55 25.01 2.50
CA ASN A 175 4.55 26.47 2.37
C ASN A 175 5.12 26.94 1.03
N PRO A 176 4.54 26.53 -0.13
CA PRO A 176 5.01 26.96 -1.43
C PRO A 176 4.91 28.49 -1.56
N GLU A 177 5.84 29.11 -2.30
CA GLU A 177 5.86 30.57 -2.54
C GLU A 177 4.58 31.10 -3.22
N SER A 178 3.95 30.24 -4.04
CA SER A 178 2.67 30.51 -4.68
C SER A 178 1.51 30.76 -3.69
N GLY A 179 1.66 30.31 -2.44
CA GLY A 179 0.66 30.44 -1.39
C GLY A 179 -0.58 29.57 -1.56
N TYR A 180 -0.56 28.59 -2.47
CA TYR A 180 -1.67 27.67 -2.69
C TYR A 180 -1.23 26.23 -2.93
N LEU A 181 -2.16 25.31 -2.64
CA LEU A 181 -2.06 23.88 -2.95
C LEU A 181 -3.36 23.40 -3.58
N TYR A 182 -3.28 22.49 -4.52
CA TYR A 182 -4.45 21.82 -5.07
C TYR A 182 -4.17 20.36 -5.39
N ASN A 183 -5.21 19.53 -5.33
CA ASN A 183 -5.16 18.18 -5.84
C ASN A 183 -6.52 17.77 -6.39
N ALA A 184 -6.54 17.42 -7.67
CA ALA A 184 -7.68 16.86 -8.39
C ALA A 184 -7.35 15.43 -8.85
N ASN A 185 -6.66 14.64 -8.01
CA ASN A 185 -6.07 13.34 -8.34
C ASN A 185 -5.06 13.40 -9.50
N ASN A 186 -4.47 14.58 -9.74
CA ASN A 186 -3.38 14.77 -10.69
C ASN A 186 -2.05 14.21 -10.13
N THR A 187 -1.02 14.27 -10.97
CA THR A 187 0.33 13.90 -10.53
C THR A 187 0.77 14.78 -9.33
N PRO A 188 1.47 14.23 -8.34
CA PRO A 188 1.93 14.99 -7.17
C PRO A 188 2.87 16.14 -7.53
N PHE A 189 3.55 16.06 -8.67
CA PHE A 189 4.44 17.11 -9.19
C PHE A 189 3.72 18.32 -9.81
N LYS A 190 2.41 18.43 -9.62
CA LYS A 190 1.56 19.54 -10.06
C LYS A 190 0.55 19.91 -8.97
N SER A 191 1.00 19.91 -7.71
CA SER A 191 0.16 20.24 -6.56
C SER A 191 0.22 21.74 -6.19
N THR A 192 1.17 22.47 -6.78
CA THR A 192 1.34 23.92 -6.67
C THR A 192 1.89 24.47 -7.99
N SER A 193 2.61 25.59 -8.02
CA SER A 193 3.25 26.08 -9.23
C SER A 193 4.35 25.15 -9.75
N THR A 194 4.63 25.22 -11.05
CA THR A 194 5.57 24.29 -11.73
C THR A 194 7.02 24.41 -11.26
N ASN A 195 7.38 25.47 -10.57
CA ASN A 195 8.75 25.74 -10.11
C ASN A 195 9.02 25.31 -8.67
N GLU A 196 8.05 24.70 -7.98
CA GLU A 196 8.10 24.42 -6.54
C GLU A 196 7.91 22.94 -6.17
N ASN A 197 7.79 22.06 -7.20
CA ASN A 197 7.60 20.60 -6.99
C ASN A 197 8.81 19.80 -7.43
#